data_446abf22278f426d5227f95f8c5f7b03
#
_entry.id   446abf22278f426d5227f95f8c5f7b03
#
_cell.length_a   1.000
_cell.length_b   1.000
_cell.length_c   1.000
_cell.angle_alpha   90.00
_cell.angle_beta   90.00
_cell.angle_gamma   90.00
#
_symmetry.space_group_name_H-M   'P 1'
#
loop_
_entity.id
_entity.type
_entity.pdbx_description
1 polymer ?
#
loop_
_entity_poly.entity_id
_entity_poly.type
_entity_poly.pdbx_seq_one_letter_code
_entity_poly.pdbx_strand_id
1 'polypeptide(L)'
;MLAGVQAAFACTSLIAGKNATADGSTMITYNADAYVLYGELYRQPAADHKKGEMLDIKEWDTHKYLGQIEQVEHTYATVGNMNEHQLAITETTFDCRPELADTTAIMDYGSLIYVTLQRARTAREAIRVMTSLVERYGYYSGGESFSIADPNEVWVLEMVSKGMDEKGAVWAAIRIPDDCISGHANQSRIHRIPFGDKQNCLYSKDVVKYARRKGWFKGKDEDFSFCQAYAVSDYLAYRGCDGRVWAYFNRFADGMDRYLPWVTEMKGNALPLYVKPTKKLSVRDLQEMMRDHFDGTPMDMRKEPGTGDWDSPVRYAPLTWTQDSVEYMHERPIATQQTGFTLVAQMRSWLPDAVGGVLWFGVDDSSLSVYNPMYCCLTQVPECFRQGNGDFYNFSWTSAFWVNNWVANQVYSRYSQMYPDVRAVQKRIEDSYEAAAPQIEARALEAYKENPAKAVERLTAYSDSCAMSATDSYRKLGEYLLVKYLDGRIKKEKDGKFERTADGYPVAPLSPGYNENYYRRVVESDTTGWLKVRK
;
A
#
# COMPACT_ATOMS: atom_id res chain seq x y z
N MET A 1 -15.71 -18.20 -24.51
CA MET A 1 -14.99 -17.00 -24.06
C MET A 1 -15.18 -16.95 -22.55
N LEU A 2 -14.23 -17.50 -21.80
CA LEU A 2 -14.10 -17.30 -20.37
C LEU A 2 -13.39 -15.95 -20.20
N ALA A 3 -14.16 -14.89 -19.98
CA ALA A 3 -13.62 -13.67 -19.41
C ALA A 3 -13.11 -14.06 -18.02
N GLY A 4 -11.80 -14.24 -17.86
CA GLY A 4 -11.19 -14.33 -16.56
C GLY A 4 -11.55 -13.06 -15.82
N VAL A 5 -12.24 -13.19 -14.71
CA VAL A 5 -12.32 -12.13 -13.71
C VAL A 5 -10.90 -11.97 -13.22
N GLN A 6 -10.14 -11.05 -13.82
CA GLN A 6 -8.96 -10.51 -13.18
C GLN A 6 -9.45 -9.86 -11.90
N ALA A 7 -9.32 -10.56 -10.79
CA ALA A 7 -9.33 -9.92 -9.49
C ALA A 7 -8.10 -9.00 -9.50
N ALA A 8 -8.31 -7.73 -9.82
CA ALA A 8 -7.25 -6.74 -9.88
C ALA A 8 -6.83 -6.40 -8.44
N PHE A 9 -6.08 -7.29 -7.82
CA PHE A 9 -5.25 -6.94 -6.68
C PHE A 9 -4.19 -6.00 -7.21
N ALA A 10 -4.14 -4.80 -6.72
CA ALA A 10 -3.31 -3.75 -7.32
C ALA A 10 -2.54 -2.97 -6.25
N CYS A 11 -1.87 -3.70 -5.38
CA CYS A 11 -1.09 -3.20 -4.24
C CYS A 11 0.11 -2.34 -4.65
N THR A 12 0.61 -1.50 -3.75
CA THR A 12 1.85 -0.72 -3.92
C THR A 12 2.69 -0.81 -2.67
N SER A 13 3.97 -1.12 -2.83
CA SER A 13 4.95 -1.16 -1.75
C SER A 13 6.19 -0.34 -2.12
N LEU A 14 6.54 0.65 -1.29
CA LEU A 14 7.72 1.50 -1.45
C LEU A 14 8.71 1.22 -0.31
N ILE A 15 9.98 1.43 -0.57
CA ILE A 15 11.09 1.05 0.31
C ILE A 15 12.04 2.22 0.48
N ALA A 16 12.52 2.42 1.71
CA ALA A 16 13.66 3.29 2.00
C ALA A 16 14.64 2.60 2.95
N GLY A 17 15.90 2.46 2.51
CA GLY A 17 16.99 1.94 3.33
C GLY A 17 17.38 2.93 4.43
N LYS A 18 17.97 2.45 5.52
CA LYS A 18 18.25 3.25 6.73
C LYS A 18 19.10 4.51 6.51
N ASN A 19 20.01 4.51 5.54
CA ASN A 19 20.82 5.66 5.20
C ASN A 19 20.13 6.59 4.17
N ALA A 20 19.02 6.15 3.57
CA ALA A 20 18.16 6.97 2.71
C ALA A 20 17.08 7.71 3.52
N THR A 21 16.95 7.46 4.82
CA THR A 21 15.96 8.09 5.69
C THR A 21 16.57 9.17 6.57
N ALA A 22 15.73 10.12 7.02
CA ALA A 22 16.18 11.29 7.77
C ALA A 22 16.63 10.94 9.19
N ASP A 23 16.01 9.93 9.80
CA ASP A 23 16.28 9.50 11.18
C ASP A 23 17.14 8.24 11.28
N GLY A 24 17.43 7.57 10.17
CA GLY A 24 18.22 6.33 10.16
C GLY A 24 17.38 5.05 10.32
N SER A 25 16.05 5.15 10.33
CA SER A 25 15.16 3.98 10.32
C SER A 25 15.13 3.30 8.95
N THR A 26 14.83 2.01 8.90
CA THR A 26 14.36 1.37 7.68
C THR A 26 12.86 1.61 7.55
N MET A 27 12.37 1.81 6.33
CA MET A 27 10.93 1.98 6.10
C MET A 27 10.46 1.20 4.89
N ILE A 28 9.29 0.56 5.02
CA ILE A 28 8.53 -0.01 3.89
C ILE A 28 7.08 0.45 3.99
N THR A 29 6.40 0.50 2.84
CA THR A 29 4.99 0.93 2.80
C THR A 29 4.10 -0.15 2.20
N TYR A 30 2.80 0.01 2.37
CA TYR A 30 1.82 -0.85 1.72
C TYR A 30 0.50 -0.10 1.51
N ASN A 31 0.01 -0.04 0.27
CA ASN A 31 -1.40 0.11 -0.03
C ASN A 31 -1.92 -1.27 -0.42
N ALA A 32 -2.76 -1.85 0.40
CA ALA A 32 -3.43 -3.12 0.12
C ALA A 32 -4.73 -2.81 -0.64
N ASP A 33 -4.69 -3.03 -1.94
CA ASP A 33 -5.75 -2.60 -2.85
C ASP A 33 -6.50 -3.81 -3.42
N ALA A 34 -7.76 -3.96 -3.01
CA ALA A 34 -8.66 -4.97 -3.57
C ALA A 34 -10.12 -4.52 -3.42
N TYR A 35 -10.96 -4.84 -4.41
CA TYR A 35 -12.37 -4.45 -4.39
C TYR A 35 -13.22 -5.13 -3.31
N VAL A 36 -12.68 -6.10 -2.61
CA VAL A 36 -13.36 -6.87 -1.55
C VAL A 36 -12.62 -6.81 -0.22
N LEU A 37 -11.60 -5.97 -0.09
CA LEU A 37 -10.80 -5.85 1.13
C LEU A 37 -11.38 -4.79 2.07
N TYR A 38 -11.93 -5.23 3.19
CA TYR A 38 -12.34 -4.39 4.29
C TYR A 38 -11.13 -4.07 5.17
N GLY A 39 -10.86 -2.77 5.40
CA GLY A 39 -9.68 -2.34 6.14
C GLY A 39 -9.81 -2.54 7.65
N GLU A 40 -9.02 -3.46 8.19
CA GLU A 40 -8.94 -3.79 9.61
C GLU A 40 -7.48 -3.95 10.05
N LEU A 41 -7.20 -3.81 11.34
CA LEU A 41 -5.88 -4.09 11.90
C LEU A 41 -5.88 -5.45 12.58
N TYR A 42 -5.16 -6.40 11.99
CA TYR A 42 -5.04 -7.74 12.54
C TYR A 42 -4.02 -7.77 13.69
N ARG A 43 -4.31 -8.54 14.72
CA ARG A 43 -3.39 -8.76 15.83
C ARG A 43 -3.42 -10.20 16.28
N GLN A 44 -2.25 -10.82 16.41
CA GLN A 44 -2.09 -12.13 17.03
C GLN A 44 -1.17 -11.98 18.25
N PRO A 45 -1.54 -12.47 19.43
CA PRO A 45 -0.65 -12.50 20.57
C PRO A 45 0.47 -13.53 20.37
N ALA A 46 1.60 -13.34 21.04
CA ALA A 46 2.58 -14.40 21.19
C ALA A 46 1.96 -15.59 21.93
N ALA A 47 2.35 -16.81 21.56
CA ALA A 47 1.80 -18.03 22.15
C ALA A 47 2.81 -19.17 22.14
N ASP A 48 2.67 -20.07 23.14
CA ASP A 48 3.38 -21.33 23.19
C ASP A 48 2.48 -22.47 22.71
N HIS A 49 3.02 -23.37 21.91
CA HIS A 49 2.31 -24.46 21.26
C HIS A 49 2.90 -25.81 21.62
N LYS A 50 2.08 -26.85 21.59
CA LYS A 50 2.55 -28.21 21.86
C LYS A 50 3.36 -28.74 20.68
N LYS A 51 4.37 -29.50 20.95
CA LYS A 51 5.15 -30.21 19.92
C LYS A 51 4.24 -31.09 19.07
N GLY A 52 4.32 -30.94 17.75
CA GLY A 52 3.49 -31.67 16.79
C GLY A 52 2.07 -31.08 16.60
N GLU A 53 1.78 -29.91 17.17
CA GLU A 53 0.57 -29.17 16.87
C GLU A 53 0.53 -28.78 15.39
N MET A 54 -0.64 -28.79 14.78
CA MET A 54 -0.84 -28.43 13.39
C MET A 54 -1.59 -27.11 13.30
N LEU A 55 -1.20 -26.27 12.32
CA LEU A 55 -1.84 -25.00 12.01
C LEU A 55 -2.63 -25.13 10.71
N ASP A 56 -3.91 -24.82 10.75
CA ASP A 56 -4.76 -24.72 9.55
C ASP A 56 -4.37 -23.52 8.71
N ILE A 57 -4.17 -23.74 7.42
CA ILE A 57 -3.91 -22.68 6.44
C ILE A 57 -5.17 -22.48 5.60
N LYS A 58 -5.60 -21.24 5.54
CA LYS A 58 -6.70 -20.78 4.68
C LYS A 58 -6.16 -19.71 3.74
N GLU A 59 -6.58 -19.77 2.49
CA GLU A 59 -6.30 -18.73 1.52
C GLU A 59 -6.75 -17.36 2.05
N TRP A 60 -5.89 -16.37 1.99
CA TRP A 60 -6.11 -15.07 2.59
C TRP A 60 -7.36 -14.37 2.04
N ASP A 61 -7.55 -14.39 0.73
CA ASP A 61 -8.60 -13.62 0.05
C ASP A 61 -9.99 -14.25 0.18
N THR A 62 -10.06 -15.59 0.16
CA THR A 62 -11.34 -16.32 0.07
C THR A 62 -11.68 -17.10 1.33
N HIS A 63 -10.75 -17.21 2.28
CA HIS A 63 -10.82 -18.10 3.45
C HIS A 63 -10.99 -19.59 3.11
N LYS A 64 -10.72 -19.98 1.85
CA LYS A 64 -10.72 -21.38 1.43
C LYS A 64 -9.67 -22.16 2.22
N TYR A 65 -10.05 -23.28 2.81
CA TYR A 65 -9.11 -24.17 3.48
C TYR A 65 -8.15 -24.81 2.46
N LEU A 66 -6.85 -24.67 2.69
CA LEU A 66 -5.79 -25.19 1.83
C LEU A 66 -5.11 -26.43 2.39
N GLY A 67 -5.05 -26.58 3.71
CA GLY A 67 -4.36 -27.69 4.37
C GLY A 67 -3.82 -27.33 5.73
N GLN A 68 -2.89 -28.13 6.22
CA GLN A 68 -2.22 -27.93 7.52
C GLN A 68 -0.72 -27.91 7.37
N ILE A 69 -0.07 -27.08 8.19
CA ILE A 69 1.38 -27.06 8.37
C ILE A 69 1.75 -27.35 9.83
N GLU A 70 2.95 -27.80 10.08
CA GLU A 70 3.48 -27.99 11.44
C GLU A 70 3.63 -26.63 12.14
N GLN A 71 3.06 -26.52 13.36
CA GLN A 71 3.23 -25.32 14.18
C GLN A 71 4.57 -25.36 14.91
N VAL A 72 5.18 -24.17 15.10
CA VAL A 72 6.38 -24.03 15.92
C VAL A 72 6.02 -24.00 17.42
N GLU A 73 6.98 -24.32 18.29
CA GLU A 73 6.73 -24.36 19.74
C GLU A 73 6.44 -22.97 20.34
N HIS A 74 6.92 -21.89 19.69
CA HIS A 74 6.65 -20.51 20.11
C HIS A 74 6.38 -19.62 18.89
N THR A 75 5.33 -18.79 18.95
CA THR A 75 4.99 -17.77 17.95
C THR A 75 5.10 -16.38 18.53
N TYR A 76 5.66 -15.44 17.75
CA TYR A 76 5.78 -14.03 18.13
C TYR A 76 4.46 -13.27 17.94
N ALA A 77 4.26 -12.22 18.75
CA ALA A 77 3.13 -11.33 18.59
C ALA A 77 3.25 -10.51 17.30
N THR A 78 2.10 -10.28 16.64
CA THR A 78 2.02 -9.45 15.45
C THR A 78 0.96 -8.38 15.58
N VAL A 79 1.22 -7.22 14.98
CA VAL A 79 0.28 -6.12 14.78
C VAL A 79 0.30 -5.76 13.30
N GLY A 80 -0.76 -6.08 12.58
CA GLY A 80 -0.79 -5.96 11.12
C GLY A 80 0.40 -6.68 10.47
N ASN A 81 1.10 -5.96 9.63
CA ASN A 81 2.25 -6.44 8.85
C ASN A 81 3.59 -6.34 9.60
N MET A 82 3.59 -6.16 10.92
CA MET A 82 4.80 -6.08 11.74
C MET A 82 4.70 -6.97 12.98
N ASN A 83 5.82 -7.57 13.41
CA ASN A 83 5.88 -8.32 14.65
C ASN A 83 6.59 -7.55 15.78
N GLU A 84 6.58 -8.12 16.98
CA GLU A 84 7.16 -7.53 18.19
C GLU A 84 8.68 -7.32 18.14
N HIS A 85 9.37 -7.85 17.13
CA HIS A 85 10.80 -7.65 16.85
C HIS A 85 11.07 -6.62 15.75
N GLN A 86 10.09 -5.79 15.39
CA GLN A 86 10.20 -4.82 14.31
C GLN A 86 10.47 -5.45 12.92
N LEU A 87 10.19 -6.74 12.73
CA LEU A 87 10.19 -7.32 11.40
C LEU A 87 8.87 -6.98 10.72
N ALA A 88 8.94 -6.38 9.53
CA ALA A 88 7.77 -6.03 8.72
C ALA A 88 7.85 -6.69 7.34
N ILE A 89 6.68 -7.15 6.84
CA ILE A 89 6.55 -7.77 5.52
C ILE A 89 5.33 -7.17 4.81
N THR A 90 5.53 -6.66 3.60
CA THR A 90 4.47 -6.20 2.69
C THR A 90 4.65 -6.85 1.33
N GLU A 91 3.63 -6.78 0.46
CA GLU A 91 3.66 -7.48 -0.80
C GLU A 91 3.00 -6.72 -1.95
N THR A 92 3.19 -7.22 -3.17
CA THR A 92 2.37 -6.93 -4.34
C THR A 92 2.35 -8.14 -5.28
N THR A 93 1.17 -8.65 -5.58
CA THR A 93 0.99 -9.72 -6.57
C THR A 93 1.32 -9.21 -7.97
N PHE A 94 2.05 -9.99 -8.77
CA PHE A 94 2.25 -9.73 -10.19
C PHE A 94 1.78 -10.90 -11.06
N ASP A 95 1.36 -10.59 -12.27
CA ASP A 95 0.96 -11.62 -13.23
C ASP A 95 2.18 -12.44 -13.65
N CYS A 96 2.07 -13.76 -13.51
CA CYS A 96 3.08 -14.72 -13.94
C CYS A 96 2.55 -15.63 -15.05
N ARG A 97 3.44 -16.44 -15.63
CA ARG A 97 3.03 -17.41 -16.63
C ARG A 97 1.95 -18.34 -16.10
N PRO A 98 0.87 -18.60 -16.85
CA PRO A 98 -0.26 -19.43 -16.37
C PRO A 98 0.15 -20.85 -15.95
N GLU A 99 1.21 -21.39 -16.56
CA GLU A 99 1.75 -22.72 -16.26
C GLU A 99 2.38 -22.82 -14.85
N LEU A 100 2.59 -21.67 -14.19
CA LEU A 100 3.14 -21.59 -12.85
C LEU A 100 2.09 -21.70 -11.73
N ALA A 101 0.81 -21.73 -12.07
CA ALA A 101 -0.25 -21.90 -11.05
C ALA A 101 -0.21 -23.29 -10.43
N ASP A 102 -0.15 -23.38 -9.09
CA ASP A 102 -0.25 -24.62 -8.32
C ASP A 102 -1.50 -24.57 -7.41
N THR A 103 -2.55 -25.26 -7.83
CA THR A 103 -3.82 -25.30 -7.08
C THR A 103 -3.86 -26.38 -5.98
N THR A 104 -2.77 -27.11 -5.78
CA THR A 104 -2.62 -28.17 -4.78
C THR A 104 -1.73 -27.78 -3.61
N ALA A 105 -1.03 -26.65 -3.73
CA ALA A 105 -0.15 -26.13 -2.70
C ALA A 105 -0.94 -25.63 -1.47
N ILE A 106 -0.26 -25.47 -0.35
CA ILE A 106 -0.88 -25.09 0.93
C ILE A 106 -0.60 -23.64 1.29
N MET A 107 0.61 -23.12 0.98
CA MET A 107 0.98 -21.75 1.36
C MET A 107 0.57 -20.74 0.29
N ASP A 108 -0.40 -19.87 0.61
CA ASP A 108 -0.68 -18.67 -0.16
C ASP A 108 0.16 -17.47 0.34
N TYR A 109 0.15 -16.37 -0.41
CA TYR A 109 0.97 -15.19 -0.11
C TYR A 109 0.65 -14.58 1.27
N GLY A 110 -0.62 -14.44 1.62
CA GLY A 110 -1.05 -13.82 2.87
C GLY A 110 -0.73 -14.68 4.07
N SER A 111 -1.06 -15.99 4.03
CA SER A 111 -0.67 -16.93 5.08
C SER A 111 0.86 -17.00 5.23
N LEU A 112 1.61 -16.92 4.12
CA LEU A 112 3.07 -16.92 4.15
C LEU A 112 3.62 -15.70 4.92
N ILE A 113 3.03 -14.50 4.74
CA ILE A 113 3.40 -13.30 5.48
C ILE A 113 3.17 -13.51 6.98
N TYR A 114 1.94 -13.82 7.38
CA TYR A 114 1.58 -13.88 8.81
C TYR A 114 2.25 -15.02 9.56
N VAL A 115 2.37 -16.19 8.93
CA VAL A 115 3.12 -17.32 9.52
C VAL A 115 4.59 -16.97 9.68
N THR A 116 5.18 -16.26 8.72
CA THR A 116 6.59 -15.84 8.80
C THR A 116 6.81 -14.79 9.89
N LEU A 117 5.94 -13.78 10.00
CA LEU A 117 6.02 -12.79 11.07
C LEU A 117 5.95 -13.42 12.46
N GLN A 118 5.21 -14.50 12.62
CA GLN A 118 5.13 -15.25 13.87
C GLN A 118 6.37 -16.13 14.16
N ARG A 119 7.30 -16.31 13.20
CA ARG A 119 8.39 -17.28 13.29
C ARG A 119 9.78 -16.71 13.08
N ALA A 120 9.91 -15.46 12.67
CA ALA A 120 11.18 -14.82 12.32
C ALA A 120 11.37 -13.50 13.08
N ARG A 121 12.63 -13.16 13.37
CA ARG A 121 13.03 -11.91 14.05
C ARG A 121 13.72 -10.93 13.11
N THR A 122 14.31 -11.41 12.04
CA THR A 122 15.08 -10.60 11.10
C THR A 122 14.66 -10.87 9.67
N ALA A 123 14.96 -9.93 8.76
CA ALA A 123 14.64 -10.05 7.35
C ALA A 123 15.25 -11.31 6.72
N ARG A 124 16.50 -11.65 7.07
CA ARG A 124 17.15 -12.87 6.55
C ARG A 124 16.54 -14.15 7.11
N GLU A 125 16.10 -14.13 8.36
CA GLU A 125 15.37 -15.25 8.96
C GLU A 125 14.01 -15.41 8.29
N ALA A 126 13.30 -14.31 8.03
CA ALA A 126 12.04 -14.32 7.30
C ALA A 126 12.17 -14.95 5.92
N ILE A 127 13.18 -14.55 5.13
CA ILE A 127 13.44 -15.16 3.81
C ILE A 127 13.65 -16.67 3.94
N ARG A 128 14.41 -17.14 4.94
CA ARG A 128 14.63 -18.58 5.16
C ARG A 128 13.34 -19.31 5.55
N VAL A 129 12.52 -18.71 6.44
CA VAL A 129 11.24 -19.29 6.84
C VAL A 129 10.30 -19.39 5.64
N MET A 130 10.09 -18.29 4.89
CA MET A 130 9.22 -18.25 3.71
C MET A 130 9.62 -19.31 2.69
N THR A 131 10.89 -19.33 2.32
CA THR A 131 11.40 -20.24 1.27
C THR A 131 11.37 -21.71 1.71
N SER A 132 11.60 -22.00 3.00
CA SER A 132 11.48 -23.36 3.54
C SER A 132 10.02 -23.84 3.60
N LEU A 133 9.08 -22.94 3.93
CA LEU A 133 7.66 -23.26 3.95
C LEU A 133 7.16 -23.61 2.54
N VAL A 134 7.48 -22.81 1.53
CA VAL A 134 7.05 -23.10 0.16
C VAL A 134 7.76 -24.32 -0.43
N GLU A 135 9.01 -24.58 -0.08
CA GLU A 135 9.70 -25.82 -0.49
C GLU A 135 8.99 -27.07 0.06
N ARG A 136 8.56 -27.01 1.33
CA ARG A 136 7.90 -28.15 2.00
C ARG A 136 6.44 -28.31 1.62
N TYR A 137 5.69 -27.22 1.51
CA TYR A 137 4.23 -27.23 1.41
C TYR A 137 3.68 -26.73 0.06
N GLY A 138 4.54 -26.24 -0.85
CA GLY A 138 4.15 -25.64 -2.12
C GLY A 138 3.72 -24.20 -1.97
N TYR A 139 3.56 -23.50 -3.10
CA TYR A 139 3.15 -22.10 -3.16
C TYR A 139 1.89 -21.96 -4.03
N TYR A 140 0.78 -21.58 -3.39
CA TYR A 140 -0.56 -21.58 -4.00
C TYR A 140 -0.85 -20.35 -4.85
N SER A 141 -0.24 -19.20 -4.53
CA SER A 141 -0.50 -17.92 -5.21
C SER A 141 0.19 -17.81 -6.57
N GLY A 142 -0.11 -16.74 -7.30
CA GLY A 142 0.57 -16.32 -8.53
C GLY A 142 2.00 -15.85 -8.28
N GLY A 143 2.47 -14.88 -9.06
CA GLY A 143 3.75 -14.22 -8.81
C GLY A 143 3.63 -13.20 -7.67
N GLU A 144 4.64 -13.13 -6.81
CA GLU A 144 4.63 -12.24 -5.66
C GLU A 144 5.95 -11.53 -5.45
N SER A 145 5.88 -10.21 -5.21
CA SER A 145 6.99 -9.40 -4.74
C SER A 145 6.76 -9.05 -3.27
N PHE A 146 7.69 -9.44 -2.39
CA PHE A 146 7.66 -9.10 -0.96
C PHE A 146 8.71 -8.06 -0.63
N SER A 147 8.34 -6.99 0.09
CA SER A 147 9.27 -6.17 0.85
C SER A 147 9.42 -6.78 2.24
N ILE A 148 10.63 -7.14 2.63
CA ILE A 148 10.95 -7.75 3.93
C ILE A 148 11.98 -6.87 4.62
N ALA A 149 11.62 -6.28 5.75
CA ALA A 149 12.44 -5.29 6.44
C ALA A 149 12.54 -5.56 7.94
N ASP A 150 13.73 -5.36 8.48
CA ASP A 150 14.00 -5.24 9.91
C ASP A 150 14.72 -3.89 10.18
N PRO A 151 15.05 -3.52 11.43
CA PRO A 151 15.72 -2.26 11.73
C PRO A 151 17.08 -2.03 11.04
N ASN A 152 17.65 -3.05 10.41
CA ASN A 152 19.02 -3.02 9.87
C ASN A 152 19.08 -3.11 8.36
N GLU A 153 18.16 -3.84 7.73
CA GLU A 153 18.21 -4.09 6.28
C GLU A 153 16.83 -4.29 5.67
N VAL A 154 16.72 -4.04 4.37
CA VAL A 154 15.51 -4.27 3.58
C VAL A 154 15.82 -5.13 2.37
N TRP A 155 14.92 -6.05 2.05
CA TRP A 155 15.00 -6.98 0.93
C TRP A 155 13.75 -6.90 0.06
N VAL A 156 13.94 -7.09 -1.25
CA VAL A 156 12.88 -7.47 -2.19
C VAL A 156 13.05 -8.95 -2.49
N LEU A 157 12.04 -9.75 -2.18
CA LEU A 157 11.95 -11.17 -2.53
C LEU A 157 10.86 -11.34 -3.58
N GLU A 158 11.20 -11.89 -4.75
CA GLU A 158 10.22 -12.28 -5.76
C GLU A 158 10.15 -13.79 -5.86
N MET A 159 8.91 -14.29 -5.98
CA MET A 159 8.60 -15.71 -5.92
C MET A 159 7.48 -16.07 -6.89
N VAL A 160 7.62 -17.24 -7.54
CA VAL A 160 6.55 -17.88 -8.32
C VAL A 160 6.53 -19.37 -8.01
N SER A 161 5.36 -19.98 -8.07
CA SER A 161 5.20 -21.43 -7.96
C SER A 161 5.89 -22.15 -9.13
N LYS A 162 6.11 -23.45 -9.00
CA LYS A 162 6.61 -24.32 -10.08
C LYS A 162 5.48 -25.01 -10.88
N GLY A 163 4.24 -24.57 -10.65
CA GLY A 163 3.06 -25.19 -11.27
C GLY A 163 2.75 -26.57 -10.70
N MET A 164 1.90 -27.31 -11.39
CA MET A 164 1.44 -28.63 -10.97
C MET A 164 2.47 -29.75 -11.13
N ASP A 165 3.58 -29.49 -11.84
CA ASP A 165 4.57 -30.53 -12.14
C ASP A 165 5.56 -30.75 -10.99
N GLU A 166 5.86 -29.72 -10.23
CA GLU A 166 6.86 -29.75 -9.15
C GLU A 166 6.37 -28.94 -7.96
N LYS A 167 6.47 -29.52 -6.77
CA LYS A 167 6.23 -28.79 -5.52
C LYS A 167 7.29 -27.73 -5.27
N GLY A 168 6.87 -26.59 -4.69
CA GLY A 168 7.75 -25.53 -4.28
C GLY A 168 7.68 -24.29 -5.16
N ALA A 169 8.68 -23.44 -5.05
CA ALA A 169 8.76 -22.17 -5.77
C ALA A 169 10.16 -21.93 -6.33
N VAL A 170 10.25 -21.15 -7.39
CA VAL A 170 11.48 -20.46 -7.78
C VAL A 170 11.42 -19.03 -7.28
N TRP A 171 12.53 -18.54 -6.76
CA TRP A 171 12.56 -17.24 -6.11
C TRP A 171 13.96 -16.60 -6.16
N ALA A 172 13.99 -15.28 -6.08
CA ALA A 172 15.20 -14.49 -5.89
C ALA A 172 14.93 -13.37 -4.87
N ALA A 173 15.89 -13.11 -3.99
CA ALA A 173 15.83 -12.05 -3.00
C ALA A 173 17.06 -11.15 -3.14
N ILE A 174 16.86 -9.84 -3.25
CA ILE A 174 17.93 -8.85 -3.37
C ILE A 174 17.82 -7.85 -2.23
N ARG A 175 18.93 -7.67 -1.49
CA ARG A 175 19.04 -6.64 -0.48
C ARG A 175 19.12 -5.27 -1.14
N ILE A 176 18.29 -4.35 -0.68
CA ILE A 176 18.35 -2.96 -1.11
C ILE A 176 19.50 -2.25 -0.37
N PRO A 177 20.41 -1.56 -1.06
CA PRO A 177 21.48 -0.81 -0.41
C PRO A 177 20.92 0.19 0.59
N ASP A 178 21.63 0.36 1.72
CA ASP A 178 21.16 1.18 2.83
C ASP A 178 20.88 2.65 2.45
N ASP A 179 21.57 3.19 1.45
CA ASP A 179 21.43 4.56 0.96
C ASP A 179 20.52 4.72 -0.26
N CYS A 180 19.74 3.68 -0.56
CA CYS A 180 18.83 3.64 -1.71
C CYS A 180 17.37 3.53 -1.32
N ILE A 181 16.52 3.93 -2.27
CA ILE A 181 15.08 3.69 -2.29
C ILE A 181 14.74 2.66 -3.37
N SER A 182 13.65 1.92 -3.17
CA SER A 182 13.14 0.89 -4.08
C SER A 182 11.62 0.81 -3.98
N GLY A 183 11.00 -0.06 -4.77
CA GLY A 183 9.57 -0.30 -4.69
C GLY A 183 9.13 -1.33 -5.73
N HIS A 184 7.95 -1.86 -5.50
CA HIS A 184 7.24 -2.74 -6.43
C HIS A 184 5.73 -2.47 -6.37
N ALA A 185 5.06 -2.72 -7.47
CA ALA A 185 3.66 -2.38 -7.63
C ALA A 185 3.04 -3.28 -8.73
N ASN A 186 2.80 -4.54 -8.40
CA ASN A 186 2.21 -5.57 -9.27
C ASN A 186 2.98 -5.89 -10.54
N GLN A 187 4.29 -5.71 -10.53
CA GLN A 187 5.20 -6.14 -11.58
C GLN A 187 6.50 -6.65 -10.95
N SER A 188 7.02 -7.76 -11.49
CA SER A 188 8.35 -8.26 -11.11
C SER A 188 9.43 -7.23 -11.45
N ARG A 189 10.31 -6.95 -10.50
CA ARG A 189 11.33 -5.90 -10.59
C ARG A 189 12.75 -6.46 -10.75
N ILE A 190 12.95 -7.77 -10.52
CA ILE A 190 14.27 -8.41 -10.58
C ILE A 190 14.61 -8.77 -12.02
N HIS A 191 15.18 -7.80 -12.74
CA HIS A 191 15.69 -8.00 -14.10
C HIS A 191 17.08 -8.64 -14.13
N ARG A 192 17.83 -8.64 -13.05
CA ARG A 192 19.17 -9.21 -12.96
C ARG A 192 19.41 -9.79 -11.57
N ILE A 193 19.93 -11.00 -11.51
CA ILE A 193 20.35 -11.65 -10.28
C ILE A 193 21.87 -11.56 -10.17
N PRO A 194 22.43 -10.91 -9.13
CA PRO A 194 23.88 -10.84 -8.92
C PRO A 194 24.40 -12.16 -8.34
N PHE A 195 24.48 -13.19 -9.18
CA PHE A 195 24.97 -14.50 -8.79
C PHE A 195 26.38 -14.41 -8.17
N GLY A 196 26.57 -15.03 -7.02
CA GLY A 196 27.84 -14.99 -6.28
C GLY A 196 27.91 -13.96 -5.15
N ASP A 197 27.08 -12.93 -5.13
CA ASP A 197 26.95 -11.99 -4.00
C ASP A 197 26.06 -12.56 -2.90
N LYS A 198 26.59 -13.51 -2.15
CA LYS A 198 25.85 -14.18 -1.04
C LYS A 198 25.46 -13.26 0.11
N GLN A 199 26.06 -12.09 0.19
CA GLN A 199 25.73 -11.10 1.21
C GLN A 199 24.46 -10.34 0.87
N ASN A 200 24.26 -10.00 -0.40
CA ASN A 200 23.17 -9.13 -0.85
C ASN A 200 22.19 -9.83 -1.81
N CYS A 201 22.40 -11.11 -2.12
CA CYS A 201 21.54 -11.86 -3.01
C CYS A 201 21.39 -13.31 -2.54
N LEU A 202 20.13 -13.74 -2.41
CA LEU A 202 19.73 -15.12 -2.14
C LEU A 202 18.78 -15.59 -3.25
N TYR A 203 18.81 -16.87 -3.61
CA TYR A 203 17.96 -17.40 -4.68
C TYR A 203 17.79 -18.92 -4.58
N SER A 204 16.71 -19.45 -5.16
CA SER A 204 16.49 -20.89 -5.26
C SER A 204 17.55 -21.53 -6.16
N LYS A 205 18.05 -22.69 -5.76
CA LYS A 205 19.16 -23.39 -6.45
C LYS A 205 18.90 -23.67 -7.93
N ASP A 206 17.66 -23.71 -8.31
CA ASP A 206 17.18 -24.05 -9.66
C ASP A 206 16.54 -22.87 -10.40
N VAL A 207 16.64 -21.63 -9.89
CA VAL A 207 16.01 -20.45 -10.48
C VAL A 207 16.29 -20.27 -11.97
N VAL A 208 17.49 -20.53 -12.46
CA VAL A 208 17.82 -20.50 -13.88
C VAL A 208 17.54 -21.84 -14.57
N LYS A 209 17.86 -22.94 -13.89
CA LYS A 209 17.69 -24.29 -14.47
C LYS A 209 16.23 -24.61 -14.76
N TYR A 210 15.31 -24.18 -13.90
CA TYR A 210 13.88 -24.35 -14.10
C TYR A 210 13.40 -23.64 -15.36
N ALA A 211 13.76 -22.36 -15.54
CA ALA A 211 13.42 -21.60 -16.75
C ALA A 211 14.00 -22.22 -18.03
N ARG A 212 15.24 -22.73 -17.97
CA ARG A 212 15.84 -23.46 -19.11
C ARG A 212 15.08 -24.74 -19.43
N ARG A 213 14.72 -25.53 -18.43
CA ARG A 213 13.98 -26.79 -18.61
C ARG A 213 12.61 -26.56 -19.25
N LYS A 214 11.96 -25.45 -18.90
CA LYS A 214 10.68 -25.01 -19.49
C LYS A 214 10.84 -24.31 -20.84
N GLY A 215 12.06 -24.05 -21.31
CA GLY A 215 12.33 -23.39 -22.58
C GLY A 215 12.13 -21.88 -22.58
N TRP A 216 11.95 -21.26 -21.39
CA TRP A 216 11.70 -19.83 -21.22
C TRP A 216 12.98 -18.98 -21.20
N PHE A 217 14.12 -19.61 -21.03
CA PHE A 217 15.42 -18.95 -21.09
C PHE A 217 16.47 -19.79 -21.83
N LYS A 218 17.23 -19.11 -22.69
CA LYS A 218 18.40 -19.67 -23.39
C LYS A 218 19.51 -18.64 -23.31
N GLY A 219 20.60 -18.93 -22.65
CA GLY A 219 21.71 -17.99 -22.50
C GLY A 219 22.61 -18.35 -21.34
N LYS A 220 23.54 -17.48 -21.01
CA LYS A 220 24.38 -17.61 -19.82
C LYS A 220 23.61 -17.17 -18.56
N ASP A 221 23.98 -17.71 -17.39
CA ASP A 221 23.33 -17.36 -16.13
C ASP A 221 23.41 -15.85 -15.82
N GLU A 222 24.50 -15.18 -16.21
CA GLU A 222 24.70 -13.74 -16.04
C GLU A 222 23.69 -12.86 -16.79
N ASP A 223 23.08 -13.41 -17.86
CA ASP A 223 22.06 -12.73 -18.68
C ASP A 223 20.63 -13.05 -18.22
N PHE A 224 20.49 -13.85 -17.17
CA PHE A 224 19.17 -14.28 -16.70
C PHE A 224 18.39 -13.13 -16.03
N SER A 225 17.16 -12.92 -16.49
CA SER A 225 16.19 -12.03 -15.89
C SER A 225 15.04 -12.83 -15.27
N PHE A 226 14.83 -12.70 -13.96
CA PHE A 226 13.72 -13.33 -13.27
C PHE A 226 12.38 -12.83 -13.84
N CYS A 227 12.25 -11.51 -13.97
CA CYS A 227 11.08 -10.85 -14.53
C CYS A 227 10.73 -11.41 -15.94
N GLN A 228 11.68 -11.41 -16.88
CA GLN A 228 11.41 -11.87 -18.24
C GLN A 228 11.14 -13.38 -18.33
N ALA A 229 11.73 -14.17 -17.44
CA ALA A 229 11.53 -15.62 -17.44
C ALA A 229 10.16 -16.03 -16.88
N TYR A 230 9.67 -15.34 -15.83
CA TYR A 230 8.55 -15.81 -15.03
C TYR A 230 7.32 -14.91 -15.04
N ALA A 231 7.49 -13.58 -15.13
CA ALA A 231 6.37 -12.65 -15.13
C ALA A 231 5.78 -12.41 -16.53
N VAL A 232 4.54 -11.96 -16.56
CA VAL A 232 3.94 -11.34 -17.74
C VAL A 232 4.46 -9.92 -17.87
N SER A 233 4.88 -9.53 -19.07
CA SER A 233 5.49 -8.22 -19.35
C SER A 233 4.81 -7.62 -20.59
N ASP A 234 3.70 -6.92 -20.35
CA ASP A 234 2.92 -6.24 -21.37
C ASP A 234 2.78 -4.73 -21.08
N TYR A 235 2.02 -4.03 -21.91
CA TYR A 235 1.79 -2.60 -21.75
C TYR A 235 1.13 -2.25 -20.41
N LEU A 236 0.17 -3.05 -19.96
CA LEU A 236 -0.55 -2.82 -18.70
C LEU A 236 0.38 -2.98 -17.49
N ALA A 237 1.26 -4.00 -17.53
CA ALA A 237 2.28 -4.24 -16.51
C ALA A 237 3.26 -3.06 -16.38
N TYR A 238 3.70 -2.45 -17.48
CA TYR A 238 4.60 -1.29 -17.40
C TYR A 238 3.86 -0.01 -17.06
N ARG A 239 2.74 0.28 -17.74
CA ARG A 239 1.97 1.52 -17.54
C ARG A 239 1.30 1.56 -16.17
N GLY A 240 0.53 0.55 -15.85
CA GLY A 240 -0.26 0.48 -14.62
C GLY A 240 0.54 0.11 -13.37
N CYS A 241 1.70 -0.56 -13.54
CA CYS A 241 2.47 -1.10 -12.43
C CYS A 241 3.82 -0.37 -12.26
N ASP A 242 4.77 -0.54 -13.18
CA ASP A 242 6.07 0.14 -13.11
C ASP A 242 5.93 1.67 -13.08
N GLY A 243 4.87 2.22 -13.67
CA GLY A 243 4.55 3.66 -13.61
C GLY A 243 4.47 4.21 -12.19
N ARG A 244 3.93 3.45 -11.23
CA ARG A 244 3.85 3.84 -9.81
C ARG A 244 5.24 3.89 -9.15
N VAL A 245 6.09 2.94 -9.44
CA VAL A 245 7.49 2.93 -8.95
C VAL A 245 8.28 4.06 -9.60
N TRP A 246 8.07 4.30 -10.92
CA TRP A 246 8.66 5.44 -11.60
C TRP A 246 8.27 6.77 -10.95
N ALA A 247 7.01 6.97 -10.59
CA ALA A 247 6.53 8.18 -9.91
C ALA A 247 7.27 8.41 -8.59
N TYR A 248 7.48 7.35 -7.80
CA TYR A 248 8.27 7.40 -6.57
C TYR A 248 9.73 7.81 -6.83
N PHE A 249 10.38 7.15 -7.77
CA PHE A 249 11.76 7.47 -8.12
C PHE A 249 11.90 8.88 -8.69
N ASN A 250 10.98 9.27 -9.58
CA ASN A 250 10.98 10.60 -10.20
C ASN A 250 10.80 11.74 -9.18
N ARG A 251 10.08 11.49 -8.08
CA ARG A 251 9.90 12.48 -7.01
C ARG A 251 11.15 12.68 -6.15
N PHE A 252 11.96 11.63 -5.98
CA PHE A 252 13.05 11.65 -4.99
C PHE A 252 14.45 11.43 -5.57
N ALA A 253 14.60 11.14 -6.86
CA ALA A 253 15.89 10.92 -7.50
C ALA A 253 16.00 11.67 -8.84
N ASP A 254 17.21 12.14 -9.17
CA ASP A 254 17.45 12.87 -10.41
C ASP A 254 17.49 11.96 -11.65
N GLY A 255 17.14 12.53 -12.81
CA GLY A 255 17.30 11.89 -14.12
C GLY A 255 16.34 10.72 -14.35
N MET A 256 15.23 10.63 -13.61
CA MET A 256 14.23 9.57 -13.77
C MET A 256 13.30 9.80 -14.95
N ASP A 257 13.24 11.00 -15.48
CA ASP A 257 12.55 11.37 -16.72
C ASP A 257 12.98 10.50 -17.92
N ARG A 258 14.25 10.08 -17.97
CA ARG A 258 14.77 9.18 -19.02
C ARG A 258 14.09 7.80 -19.06
N TYR A 259 13.41 7.40 -17.98
CA TYR A 259 12.66 6.14 -17.90
C TYR A 259 11.17 6.31 -18.18
N LEU A 260 10.69 7.54 -18.42
CA LEU A 260 9.29 7.78 -18.77
C LEU A 260 8.87 6.97 -20.01
N PRO A 261 9.68 6.88 -21.11
CA PRO A 261 9.32 6.04 -22.26
C PRO A 261 9.21 4.55 -21.94
N TRP A 262 9.90 4.05 -20.92
CA TRP A 262 9.74 2.67 -20.45
C TRP A 262 8.33 2.40 -19.96
N VAL A 263 7.82 3.25 -19.06
CA VAL A 263 6.50 3.08 -18.45
C VAL A 263 5.34 3.56 -19.31
N THR A 264 5.59 4.39 -20.33
CA THR A 264 4.53 4.92 -21.20
C THR A 264 4.47 4.31 -22.58
N GLU A 265 5.57 3.73 -23.08
CA GLU A 265 5.69 3.27 -24.46
C GLU A 265 6.36 1.89 -24.59
N MET A 266 6.75 1.25 -23.50
CA MET A 266 7.55 0.02 -23.47
C MET A 266 8.88 0.17 -24.25
N LYS A 267 9.50 1.36 -24.18
CA LYS A 267 10.73 1.67 -24.92
C LYS A 267 11.86 2.08 -24.00
N GLY A 268 13.08 1.83 -24.42
CA GLY A 268 14.28 2.20 -23.68
C GLY A 268 14.71 1.16 -22.64
N ASN A 269 15.38 1.62 -21.59
CA ASN A 269 15.91 0.75 -20.54
C ASN A 269 14.86 0.48 -19.47
N ALA A 270 14.87 -0.72 -18.92
CA ALA A 270 14.05 -1.08 -17.75
C ALA A 270 14.36 -0.16 -16.58
N LEU A 271 13.34 0.14 -15.80
CA LEU A 271 13.47 0.90 -14.56
C LEU A 271 14.38 0.14 -13.57
N PRO A 272 15.40 0.77 -12.98
CA PRO A 272 16.30 0.10 -12.04
C PRO A 272 15.56 -0.42 -10.81
N LEU A 273 16.06 -1.50 -10.19
CA LEU A 273 15.45 -2.06 -8.98
C LEU A 273 15.49 -1.05 -7.82
N TYR A 274 16.57 -0.28 -7.70
CA TYR A 274 16.74 0.75 -6.69
C TYR A 274 17.51 1.95 -7.23
N VAL A 275 17.33 3.10 -6.59
CA VAL A 275 18.02 4.35 -6.91
C VAL A 275 18.43 5.08 -5.63
N LYS A 276 19.46 5.93 -5.73
CA LYS A 276 19.86 6.78 -4.62
C LYS A 276 19.02 8.06 -4.63
N PRO A 277 18.33 8.40 -3.52
CA PRO A 277 17.55 9.62 -3.46
C PRO A 277 18.44 10.86 -3.31
N THR A 278 17.95 12.01 -3.77
CA THR A 278 18.65 13.31 -3.67
C THR A 278 18.53 13.95 -2.28
N LYS A 279 17.56 13.49 -1.47
CA LYS A 279 17.38 13.88 -0.06
C LYS A 279 17.07 12.65 0.78
N LYS A 280 17.32 12.74 2.07
CA LYS A 280 16.84 11.74 3.03
C LYS A 280 15.34 11.88 3.24
N LEU A 281 14.62 10.76 3.25
CA LEU A 281 13.17 10.71 3.34
C LEU A 281 12.72 10.61 4.80
N SER A 282 11.66 11.34 5.14
CA SER A 282 10.93 11.20 6.39
C SER A 282 9.76 10.22 6.23
N VAL A 283 9.14 9.83 7.35
CA VAL A 283 7.86 9.10 7.35
C VAL A 283 6.81 9.88 6.56
N ARG A 284 6.76 11.21 6.74
CA ARG A 284 5.84 12.09 6.02
C ARG A 284 6.05 12.03 4.49
N ASP A 285 7.28 11.98 4.02
CA ASP A 285 7.56 11.87 2.58
C ASP A 285 6.94 10.57 2.01
N LEU A 286 7.02 9.46 2.74
CA LEU A 286 6.41 8.20 2.31
C LEU A 286 4.87 8.23 2.43
N GLN A 287 4.32 8.81 3.49
CA GLN A 287 2.86 9.01 3.61
C GLN A 287 2.31 9.83 2.45
N GLU A 288 2.97 10.94 2.08
CA GLU A 288 2.56 11.75 0.94
C GLU A 288 2.74 11.01 -0.39
N MET A 289 3.76 10.15 -0.51
CA MET A 289 3.93 9.34 -1.71
C MET A 289 2.85 8.26 -1.84
N MET A 290 2.39 7.69 -0.73
CA MET A 290 1.27 6.73 -0.75
C MET A 290 -0.08 7.38 -1.12
N ARG A 291 -0.16 8.72 -1.13
CA ARG A 291 -1.32 9.53 -1.55
C ARG A 291 -1.24 9.99 -3.01
N ASP A 292 -0.19 9.61 -3.73
CA ASP A 292 0.13 10.17 -5.04
C ASP A 292 -0.80 9.68 -6.17
N HIS A 293 -1.14 10.61 -7.08
CA HIS A 293 -1.88 10.34 -8.31
C HIS A 293 -1.07 10.81 -9.54
N PHE A 294 0.23 10.53 -9.55
CA PHE A 294 1.20 11.03 -10.52
C PHE A 294 1.35 12.55 -10.50
N ASP A 295 1.18 13.15 -9.33
CA ASP A 295 1.14 14.59 -9.12
C ASP A 295 2.35 15.32 -9.70
N GLY A 296 2.09 16.31 -10.57
CA GLY A 296 3.14 17.14 -11.18
C GLY A 296 3.93 16.48 -12.29
N THR A 297 3.58 15.27 -12.72
CA THR A 297 4.19 14.54 -13.83
C THR A 297 3.36 14.66 -15.12
N PRO A 298 3.87 14.20 -16.27
CA PRO A 298 3.06 14.08 -17.48
C PRO A 298 1.85 13.14 -17.36
N MET A 299 1.82 12.28 -16.35
CA MET A 299 0.72 11.35 -16.06
C MET A 299 -0.24 11.87 -14.97
N ASP A 300 -0.15 13.16 -14.58
CA ASP A 300 -0.99 13.75 -13.51
C ASP A 300 -2.48 13.58 -13.81
N MET A 301 -3.14 12.75 -13.01
CA MET A 301 -4.53 12.34 -13.22
C MET A 301 -5.55 13.45 -13.00
N ARG A 302 -5.14 14.61 -12.49
CA ARG A 302 -5.99 15.81 -12.36
C ARG A 302 -5.94 16.71 -13.59
N LYS A 303 -5.08 16.40 -14.57
CA LYS A 303 -4.86 17.23 -15.77
C LYS A 303 -5.23 16.54 -17.07
N GLU A 304 -5.41 15.22 -17.05
CA GLU A 304 -5.78 14.45 -18.24
C GLU A 304 -7.29 14.55 -18.53
N PRO A 305 -7.76 14.21 -19.73
CA PRO A 305 -9.18 14.39 -20.11
C PRO A 305 -10.20 13.66 -19.22
N GLY A 306 -9.79 12.58 -18.53
CA GLY A 306 -10.63 11.82 -17.62
C GLY A 306 -10.92 12.46 -16.25
N THR A 307 -10.37 13.65 -15.94
CA THR A 307 -10.53 14.32 -14.62
C THR A 307 -11.97 14.70 -14.28
N GLY A 308 -12.86 14.75 -15.28
CA GLY A 308 -14.24 15.17 -15.08
C GLY A 308 -14.38 16.64 -14.71
N ASP A 309 -15.46 16.95 -14.00
CA ASP A 309 -15.93 18.33 -13.75
C ASP A 309 -15.20 19.01 -12.58
N TRP A 310 -14.50 18.23 -11.77
CA TRP A 310 -13.95 18.69 -10.50
C TRP A 310 -12.49 18.26 -10.32
N ASP A 311 -11.75 18.10 -11.41
CA ASP A 311 -10.32 17.73 -11.42
C ASP A 311 -10.03 16.50 -10.55
N SER A 312 -10.92 15.49 -10.61
CA SER A 312 -10.83 14.30 -9.78
C SER A 312 -9.76 13.34 -10.32
N PRO A 313 -8.83 12.86 -9.48
CA PRO A 313 -7.90 11.80 -9.86
C PRO A 313 -8.53 10.41 -9.78
N VAL A 314 -9.76 10.29 -9.29
CA VAL A 314 -10.45 9.02 -9.12
C VAL A 314 -10.95 8.48 -10.45
N ARG A 315 -10.69 7.21 -10.73
CA ARG A 315 -11.20 6.48 -11.91
C ARG A 315 -11.95 5.24 -11.44
N TYR A 316 -13.16 5.08 -11.95
CA TYR A 316 -13.96 3.90 -11.66
C TYR A 316 -13.60 2.75 -12.60
N ALA A 317 -13.60 1.51 -12.07
CA ALA A 317 -13.38 0.31 -12.87
C ALA A 317 -14.52 0.06 -13.88
N PRO A 318 -14.24 -0.55 -15.05
CA PRO A 318 -12.92 -1.01 -15.49
C PRO A 318 -12.01 0.15 -15.91
N LEU A 319 -10.71 0.00 -15.67
CA LEU A 319 -9.73 1.00 -16.08
C LEU A 319 -9.39 0.92 -17.57
N THR A 320 -9.73 -0.16 -18.24
CA THR A 320 -9.55 -0.35 -19.70
C THR A 320 -10.91 -0.40 -20.40
N TRP A 321 -10.97 0.13 -21.60
CA TRP A 321 -12.17 0.08 -22.47
C TRP A 321 -11.80 0.07 -23.93
N THR A 322 -12.72 -0.36 -24.79
CA THR A 322 -12.55 -0.35 -26.24
C THR A 322 -13.49 0.68 -26.86
N GLN A 323 -12.94 1.58 -27.69
CA GLN A 323 -13.69 2.53 -28.48
C GLN A 323 -13.19 2.45 -29.94
N ASP A 324 -14.12 2.31 -30.89
CA ASP A 324 -13.82 2.22 -32.33
C ASP A 324 -12.74 1.17 -32.66
N SER A 325 -12.81 0.02 -32.01
CA SER A 325 -11.86 -1.10 -32.10
C SER A 325 -10.44 -0.80 -31.60
N VAL A 326 -10.23 0.29 -30.89
CA VAL A 326 -8.98 0.66 -30.22
C VAL A 326 -9.17 0.50 -28.72
N GLU A 327 -8.20 -0.13 -28.07
CA GLU A 327 -8.17 -0.29 -26.63
C GLU A 327 -7.51 0.92 -25.96
N TYR A 328 -8.12 1.42 -24.91
CA TYR A 328 -7.68 2.55 -24.09
C TYR A 328 -7.59 2.16 -22.62
N MET A 329 -6.83 2.92 -21.85
CA MET A 329 -6.79 2.78 -20.39
C MET A 329 -6.72 4.12 -19.68
N HIS A 330 -7.22 4.15 -18.46
CA HIS A 330 -6.91 5.17 -17.45
C HIS A 330 -5.62 4.82 -16.71
N GLU A 331 -4.95 5.83 -16.15
CA GLU A 331 -3.84 5.62 -15.24
C GLU A 331 -4.26 4.85 -14.00
N ARG A 332 -3.33 4.06 -13.45
CA ARG A 332 -3.47 3.39 -12.17
C ARG A 332 -2.49 4.02 -11.17
N PRO A 333 -2.94 4.93 -10.29
CA PRO A 333 -2.08 5.64 -9.36
C PRO A 333 -1.70 4.79 -8.14
N ILE A 334 -0.83 5.34 -7.27
CA ILE A 334 -0.50 4.75 -5.98
C ILE A 334 -1.73 4.79 -5.06
N ALA A 335 -2.35 5.97 -4.92
CA ALA A 335 -3.58 6.11 -4.15
C ALA A 335 -4.81 5.76 -4.99
N THR A 336 -5.73 5.02 -4.41
CA THR A 336 -6.95 4.59 -5.10
C THR A 336 -8.09 4.33 -4.11
N GLN A 337 -9.33 4.48 -4.60
CA GLN A 337 -10.54 4.22 -3.83
C GLN A 337 -10.78 2.76 -3.46
N GLN A 338 -10.00 1.82 -4.00
CA GLN A 338 -10.10 0.39 -3.68
C GLN A 338 -9.14 -0.06 -2.59
N THR A 339 -8.41 0.87 -1.97
CA THR A 339 -7.51 0.56 -0.85
C THR A 339 -8.33 0.11 0.35
N GLY A 340 -8.06 -1.09 0.88
CA GLY A 340 -8.62 -1.54 2.15
C GLY A 340 -7.91 -0.89 3.31
N PHE A 341 -6.58 -1.01 3.34
CA PHE A 341 -5.72 -0.34 4.33
C PHE A 341 -4.41 0.12 3.73
N THR A 342 -3.81 1.10 4.36
CA THR A 342 -2.53 1.70 3.99
C THR A 342 -1.62 1.76 5.20
N LEU A 343 -0.30 1.59 5.01
CA LEU A 343 0.66 1.72 6.09
C LEU A 343 2.02 2.24 5.63
N VAL A 344 2.74 2.84 6.58
CA VAL A 344 4.20 3.02 6.54
C VAL A 344 4.75 2.32 7.77
N ALA A 345 5.55 1.29 7.59
CA ALA A 345 6.26 0.60 8.66
C ALA A 345 7.62 1.27 8.86
N GLN A 346 7.88 1.75 10.08
CA GLN A 346 9.12 2.38 10.51
C GLN A 346 9.82 1.51 11.55
N MET A 347 11.05 1.09 11.30
CA MET A 347 11.84 0.24 12.18
C MET A 347 13.14 0.95 12.60
N ARG A 348 13.38 1.05 13.91
CA ARG A 348 14.44 1.88 14.51
C ARG A 348 15.36 1.05 15.39
N SER A 349 16.58 0.79 14.93
CA SER A 349 17.56 -0.07 15.60
C SER A 349 18.13 0.47 16.91
N TRP A 350 18.02 1.77 17.17
CA TRP A 350 18.54 2.43 18.37
C TRP A 350 17.56 2.47 19.54
N LEU A 351 16.36 1.92 19.34
CA LEU A 351 15.31 1.85 20.36
C LEU A 351 15.01 0.38 20.72
N PRO A 352 14.55 0.09 21.95
CA PRO A 352 13.96 -1.20 22.26
C PRO A 352 12.82 -1.52 21.31
N ASP A 353 12.65 -2.78 20.91
CA ASP A 353 11.66 -3.20 19.90
C ASP A 353 10.26 -2.66 20.16
N ALA A 354 9.81 -2.71 21.41
CA ALA A 354 8.49 -2.22 21.81
C ALA A 354 8.24 -0.73 21.51
N VAL A 355 9.30 0.08 21.41
CA VAL A 355 9.24 1.52 21.12
C VAL A 355 9.69 1.81 19.70
N GLY A 356 10.59 0.98 19.15
CA GLY A 356 11.26 1.19 17.87
C GLY A 356 10.36 0.94 16.66
N GLY A 357 9.49 -0.06 16.72
CA GLY A 357 8.61 -0.45 15.63
C GLY A 357 7.28 0.30 15.65
N VAL A 358 6.97 1.02 14.57
CA VAL A 358 5.70 1.74 14.40
C VAL A 358 5.11 1.46 13.02
N LEU A 359 3.87 0.97 12.99
CA LEU A 359 3.02 1.02 11.82
C LEU A 359 2.23 2.32 11.85
N TRP A 360 2.52 3.21 10.94
CA TRP A 360 1.66 4.35 10.63
C TRP A 360 0.52 3.82 9.77
N PHE A 361 -0.64 3.60 10.37
CA PHE A 361 -1.74 2.80 9.79
C PHE A 361 -2.97 3.65 9.50
N GLY A 362 -3.55 3.45 8.32
CA GLY A 362 -4.81 4.04 7.87
C GLY A 362 -5.66 3.01 7.14
N VAL A 363 -6.95 3.31 6.95
CA VAL A 363 -7.91 2.45 6.24
C VAL A 363 -8.65 3.25 5.19
N ASP A 364 -9.18 2.58 4.15
CA ASP A 364 -9.82 3.19 2.98
C ASP A 364 -8.80 3.96 2.10
N ASP A 365 -9.25 4.74 1.13
CA ASP A 365 -8.43 5.53 0.20
C ASP A 365 -7.28 6.26 0.90
N SER A 366 -6.04 5.87 0.59
CA SER A 366 -4.83 6.41 1.24
C SER A 366 -4.69 7.93 1.07
N SER A 367 -5.23 8.51 -0.02
CA SER A 367 -5.20 9.96 -0.24
C SER A 367 -6.11 10.73 0.70
N LEU A 368 -7.14 10.06 1.22
CA LEU A 368 -8.18 10.64 2.08
C LEU A 368 -8.12 10.13 3.52
N SER A 369 -7.19 9.21 3.85
CA SER A 369 -7.03 8.60 5.19
C SER A 369 -5.97 9.30 6.04
N VAL A 370 -6.06 9.13 7.37
CA VAL A 370 -5.05 9.54 8.36
C VAL A 370 -4.17 8.34 8.71
N TYR A 371 -2.87 8.54 8.76
CA TYR A 371 -1.90 7.56 9.26
C TYR A 371 -1.76 7.67 10.79
N ASN A 372 -2.30 6.67 11.50
CA ASN A 372 -2.29 6.62 12.97
C ASN A 372 -1.10 5.80 13.47
N PRO A 373 -0.40 6.20 14.55
CA PRO A 373 0.76 5.47 15.06
C PRO A 373 0.32 4.21 15.84
N MET A 374 0.52 3.04 15.24
CA MET A 374 0.30 1.72 15.85
C MET A 374 1.66 1.11 16.18
N TYR A 375 2.04 1.08 17.48
CA TYR A 375 3.31 0.47 17.90
C TYR A 375 3.25 -1.04 17.78
N CYS A 376 4.35 -1.69 17.40
CA CYS A 376 4.43 -3.14 17.17
C CYS A 376 4.16 -3.98 18.43
N CYS A 377 4.21 -3.37 19.61
CA CYS A 377 3.99 -4.01 20.90
C CYS A 377 2.54 -3.95 21.40
N LEU A 378 1.60 -3.39 20.64
CA LEU A 378 0.21 -3.23 21.08
C LEU A 378 -0.38 -4.53 21.61
N THR A 379 -1.01 -4.46 22.78
CA THR A 379 -1.73 -5.59 23.39
C THR A 379 -3.21 -5.63 23.02
N GLN A 380 -3.72 -4.52 22.47
CA GLN A 380 -5.11 -4.35 22.07
C GLN A 380 -5.17 -3.51 20.80
N VAL A 381 -6.04 -3.87 19.87
CA VAL A 381 -6.36 -3.08 18.68
C VAL A 381 -7.43 -2.04 19.04
N PRO A 382 -7.30 -0.77 18.61
CA PRO A 382 -8.35 0.24 18.76
C PRO A 382 -9.69 -0.26 18.19
N GLU A 383 -10.78 0.05 18.85
CA GLU A 383 -12.11 -0.41 18.43
C GLU A 383 -12.42 -0.07 16.97
N CYS A 384 -12.03 1.13 16.54
CA CYS A 384 -12.29 1.60 15.18
C CYS A 384 -11.55 0.82 14.09
N PHE A 385 -10.51 0.07 14.42
CA PHE A 385 -9.76 -0.81 13.50
C PHE A 385 -9.96 -2.30 13.78
N ARG A 386 -10.73 -2.65 14.82
CA ARG A 386 -10.86 -4.03 15.28
C ARG A 386 -11.65 -4.88 14.27
N GLN A 387 -11.16 -6.09 14.03
CA GLN A 387 -11.87 -7.11 13.25
C GLN A 387 -13.30 -7.33 13.76
N GLY A 388 -14.25 -7.36 12.83
CA GLY A 388 -15.67 -7.56 13.12
C GLY A 388 -16.40 -6.29 13.57
N ASN A 389 -15.78 -5.10 13.51
CA ASN A 389 -16.48 -3.83 13.68
C ASN A 389 -17.02 -3.33 12.34
N GLY A 390 -18.15 -3.88 11.90
CA GLY A 390 -18.66 -3.77 10.56
C GLY A 390 -17.99 -4.77 9.62
N ASP A 391 -18.40 -4.77 8.37
CA ASP A 391 -17.80 -5.51 7.27
C ASP A 391 -18.19 -4.85 5.93
N PHE A 392 -17.84 -5.46 4.80
CA PHE A 392 -18.11 -4.90 3.47
C PHE A 392 -19.59 -4.69 3.14
N TYR A 393 -20.50 -5.32 3.88
CA TYR A 393 -21.96 -5.26 3.70
C TYR A 393 -22.69 -4.60 4.88
N ASN A 394 -22.01 -4.44 6.03
CA ASN A 394 -22.60 -3.91 7.26
C ASN A 394 -21.86 -2.65 7.72
N PHE A 395 -22.51 -1.50 7.50
CA PHE A 395 -22.00 -0.19 7.91
C PHE A 395 -21.90 -0.05 9.44
N SER A 396 -20.83 0.54 9.93
CA SER A 396 -20.65 0.88 11.34
C SER A 396 -20.08 2.29 11.50
N TRP A 397 -20.72 3.13 12.31
CA TRP A 397 -20.22 4.46 12.65
C TRP A 397 -19.02 4.45 13.60
N THR A 398 -18.69 3.32 14.21
CA THR A 398 -17.51 3.16 15.06
C THR A 398 -16.32 2.57 14.28
N SER A 399 -16.52 2.12 13.05
CA SER A 399 -15.46 1.65 12.17
C SER A 399 -14.81 2.81 11.42
N ALA A 400 -13.49 2.93 11.53
CA ALA A 400 -12.72 3.92 10.80
C ALA A 400 -12.85 3.74 9.28
N PHE A 401 -12.92 2.49 8.78
CA PHE A 401 -13.12 2.21 7.35
C PHE A 401 -14.39 2.90 6.83
N TRP A 402 -15.53 2.66 7.45
CA TRP A 402 -16.80 3.24 6.99
C TRP A 402 -16.87 4.75 7.19
N VAL A 403 -16.30 5.28 8.26
CA VAL A 403 -16.25 6.73 8.49
C VAL A 403 -15.38 7.42 7.43
N ASN A 404 -14.21 6.85 7.10
CA ASN A 404 -13.33 7.38 6.07
C ASN A 404 -13.98 7.27 4.68
N ASN A 405 -14.57 6.10 4.35
CA ASN A 405 -15.25 5.86 3.10
C ASN A 405 -16.46 6.81 2.89
N TRP A 406 -17.20 7.12 3.95
CA TRP A 406 -18.26 8.13 3.90
C TRP A 406 -17.72 9.53 3.56
N VAL A 407 -16.60 9.94 4.13
CA VAL A 407 -15.92 11.21 3.77
C VAL A 407 -15.42 11.14 2.33
N ALA A 408 -14.76 10.05 1.94
CA ALA A 408 -14.18 9.87 0.61
C ALA A 408 -15.25 9.98 -0.50
N ASN A 409 -16.39 9.30 -0.32
CA ASN A 409 -17.49 9.36 -1.29
C ASN A 409 -18.11 10.76 -1.45
N GLN A 410 -18.09 11.59 -0.43
CA GLN A 410 -18.47 13.00 -0.58
C GLN A 410 -17.43 13.75 -1.43
N VAL A 411 -16.14 13.56 -1.14
CA VAL A 411 -15.02 14.22 -1.84
C VAL A 411 -14.98 13.84 -3.31
N TYR A 412 -15.20 12.57 -3.66
CA TYR A 412 -15.18 12.11 -5.06
C TYR A 412 -16.16 12.86 -5.95
N SER A 413 -17.29 13.30 -5.41
CA SER A 413 -18.30 14.03 -6.15
C SER A 413 -17.88 15.46 -6.54
N ARG A 414 -16.96 16.08 -5.78
CA ARG A 414 -16.51 17.47 -5.96
C ARG A 414 -15.06 17.64 -5.47
N TYR A 415 -14.18 16.85 -6.01
CA TYR A 415 -12.81 16.64 -5.51
C TYR A 415 -12.03 17.96 -5.28
N SER A 416 -11.87 18.79 -6.32
CA SER A 416 -11.09 20.04 -6.23
C SER A 416 -11.62 21.04 -5.20
N GLN A 417 -12.91 20.93 -4.82
CA GLN A 417 -13.52 21.81 -3.82
C GLN A 417 -13.42 21.27 -2.40
N MET A 418 -13.62 19.96 -2.20
CA MET A 418 -13.69 19.34 -0.87
C MET A 418 -12.33 18.82 -0.37
N TYR A 419 -11.47 18.35 -1.27
CA TYR A 419 -10.17 17.77 -0.92
C TYR A 419 -9.29 18.71 -0.06
N PRO A 420 -9.21 20.03 -0.31
CA PRO A 420 -8.45 20.94 0.56
C PRO A 420 -8.88 20.94 2.02
N ASP A 421 -10.19 20.82 2.30
CA ASP A 421 -10.70 20.73 3.68
C ASP A 421 -10.29 19.42 4.36
N VAL A 422 -10.35 18.31 3.62
CA VAL A 422 -9.86 17.01 4.14
C VAL A 422 -8.37 17.08 4.43
N ARG A 423 -7.56 17.62 3.51
CA ARG A 423 -6.11 17.78 3.72
C ARG A 423 -5.77 18.63 4.93
N ALA A 424 -6.52 19.68 5.18
CA ALA A 424 -6.32 20.52 6.37
C ALA A 424 -6.54 19.73 7.67
N VAL A 425 -7.55 18.86 7.71
CA VAL A 425 -7.81 17.98 8.88
C VAL A 425 -6.76 16.90 9.01
N GLN A 426 -6.42 16.18 7.92
CA GLN A 426 -5.34 15.19 7.91
C GLN A 426 -4.04 15.77 8.46
N LYS A 427 -3.60 16.90 7.85
CA LYS A 427 -2.35 17.55 8.24
C LYS A 427 -2.34 17.93 9.72
N ARG A 428 -3.42 18.53 10.22
CA ARG A 428 -3.52 18.92 11.63
C ARG A 428 -3.39 17.72 12.58
N ILE A 429 -4.03 16.58 12.24
CA ILE A 429 -3.98 15.36 13.06
C ILE A 429 -2.57 14.78 13.03
N GLU A 430 -2.01 14.58 11.85
CA GLU A 430 -0.69 13.98 11.68
C GLU A 430 0.44 14.85 12.22
N ASP A 431 0.38 16.17 12.06
CA ASP A 431 1.31 17.11 12.70
C ASP A 431 1.26 17.01 14.24
N SER A 432 0.07 16.76 14.81
CA SER A 432 -0.05 16.57 16.25
C SER A 432 0.64 15.29 16.73
N TYR A 433 0.64 14.24 15.92
CA TYR A 433 1.35 13.00 16.21
C TYR A 433 2.87 13.18 16.14
N GLU A 434 3.36 13.85 15.11
CA GLU A 434 4.78 14.17 14.97
C GLU A 434 5.30 15.03 16.14
N ALA A 435 4.51 16.02 16.55
CA ALA A 435 4.86 16.89 17.67
C ALA A 435 4.83 16.15 19.02
N ALA A 436 3.94 15.19 19.21
CA ALA A 436 3.80 14.44 20.45
C ALA A 436 4.81 13.27 20.57
N ALA A 437 5.23 12.67 19.45
CA ALA A 437 6.04 11.45 19.44
C ALA A 437 7.30 11.51 20.32
N PRO A 438 8.14 12.57 20.30
CA PRO A 438 9.34 12.62 21.14
C PRO A 438 9.03 12.51 22.65
N GLN A 439 7.97 13.16 23.11
CA GLN A 439 7.59 13.13 24.52
C GLN A 439 6.95 11.80 24.93
N ILE A 440 6.11 11.23 24.05
CA ILE A 440 5.46 9.93 24.28
C ILE A 440 6.53 8.84 24.36
N GLU A 441 7.47 8.82 23.43
CA GLU A 441 8.55 7.82 23.38
C GLU A 441 9.53 7.99 24.56
N ALA A 442 9.89 9.22 24.95
CA ALA A 442 10.72 9.45 26.13
C ALA A 442 10.07 8.86 27.41
N ARG A 443 8.76 9.09 27.59
CA ARG A 443 8.00 8.52 28.73
C ARG A 443 7.87 7.00 28.65
N ALA A 444 7.76 6.45 27.43
CA ALA A 444 7.74 5.00 27.23
C ALA A 444 9.11 4.39 27.55
N LEU A 445 10.21 5.01 27.14
CA LEU A 445 11.57 4.56 27.45
C LEU A 445 11.89 4.59 28.95
N GLU A 446 11.43 5.62 29.68
CA GLU A 446 11.55 5.67 31.14
C GLU A 446 10.77 4.53 31.79
N ALA A 447 9.52 4.31 31.36
CA ALA A 447 8.72 3.19 31.85
C ALA A 447 9.32 1.83 31.49
N TYR A 448 9.93 1.70 30.31
CA TYR A 448 10.59 0.48 29.85
C TYR A 448 11.76 0.09 30.75
N LYS A 449 12.55 1.05 31.22
CA LYS A 449 13.66 0.81 32.17
C LYS A 449 13.18 0.25 33.52
N GLU A 450 12.00 0.67 33.98
CA GLU A 450 11.40 0.16 35.20
C GLU A 450 10.75 -1.21 34.99
N ASN A 451 9.92 -1.30 33.96
CA ASN A 451 9.19 -2.50 33.57
C ASN A 451 8.73 -2.40 32.10
N PRO A 452 9.21 -3.24 31.19
CA PRO A 452 8.79 -3.24 29.78
C PRO A 452 7.27 -3.26 29.58
N ALA A 453 6.51 -3.97 30.42
CA ALA A 453 5.05 -4.05 30.31
C ALA A 453 4.36 -2.69 30.54
N LYS A 454 4.92 -1.82 31.39
CA LYS A 454 4.38 -0.44 31.57
C LYS A 454 4.57 0.42 30.31
N ALA A 455 5.66 0.25 29.58
CA ALA A 455 5.86 0.94 28.31
C ALA A 455 4.84 0.48 27.27
N VAL A 456 4.63 -0.83 27.17
CA VAL A 456 3.63 -1.44 26.28
C VAL A 456 2.23 -0.94 26.58
N GLU A 457 1.83 -0.89 27.86
CA GLU A 457 0.53 -0.35 28.29
C GLU A 457 0.34 1.11 27.85
N ARG A 458 1.35 1.97 28.08
CA ARG A 458 1.31 3.38 27.68
C ARG A 458 1.21 3.58 26.18
N LEU A 459 2.00 2.83 25.40
CA LEU A 459 1.99 2.91 23.95
C LEU A 459 0.68 2.36 23.37
N THR A 460 0.12 1.30 23.97
CA THR A 460 -1.22 0.79 23.60
C THR A 460 -2.29 1.86 23.82
N ALA A 461 -2.32 2.49 25.00
CA ALA A 461 -3.29 3.54 25.30
C ALA A 461 -3.13 4.78 24.40
N TYR A 462 -1.89 5.16 24.06
CA TYR A 462 -1.64 6.27 23.14
C TYR A 462 -2.14 5.95 21.71
N SER A 463 -1.80 4.78 21.16
CA SER A 463 -2.27 4.36 19.84
C SER A 463 -3.80 4.29 19.76
N ASP A 464 -4.45 3.75 20.80
CA ASP A 464 -5.91 3.71 20.91
C ASP A 464 -6.51 5.12 20.87
N SER A 465 -5.99 6.02 21.71
CA SER A 465 -6.44 7.41 21.76
C SER A 465 -6.28 8.13 20.41
N CYS A 466 -5.16 7.92 19.71
CA CYS A 466 -4.92 8.49 18.38
C CYS A 466 -5.96 8.03 17.37
N ALA A 467 -6.17 6.73 17.23
CA ALA A 467 -7.08 6.14 16.25
C ALA A 467 -8.56 6.54 16.52
N MET A 468 -8.99 6.47 17.77
CA MET A 468 -10.36 6.85 18.16
C MET A 468 -10.62 8.33 17.94
N SER A 469 -9.66 9.21 18.30
CA SER A 469 -9.78 10.66 18.09
C SER A 469 -9.77 11.04 16.61
N ALA A 470 -8.95 10.37 15.78
CA ALA A 470 -8.94 10.57 14.33
C ALA A 470 -10.28 10.18 13.71
N THR A 471 -10.83 9.02 14.08
CA THR A 471 -12.13 8.53 13.60
C THR A 471 -13.27 9.50 13.95
N ASP A 472 -13.32 10.00 15.21
CA ASP A 472 -14.31 11.01 15.61
C ASP A 472 -14.13 12.34 14.84
N SER A 473 -12.87 12.75 14.62
CA SER A 473 -12.56 13.94 13.81
C SER A 473 -13.05 13.81 12.38
N TYR A 474 -12.93 12.62 11.78
CA TYR A 474 -13.41 12.34 10.42
C TYR A 474 -14.93 12.26 10.35
N ARG A 475 -15.58 11.71 11.35
CA ARG A 475 -17.04 11.76 11.44
C ARG A 475 -17.54 13.22 11.44
N LYS A 476 -16.94 14.08 12.26
CA LYS A 476 -17.25 15.53 12.29
C LYS A 476 -16.90 16.23 10.96
N LEU A 477 -15.80 15.81 10.31
CA LEU A 477 -15.44 16.32 8.98
C LEU A 477 -16.51 16.00 7.93
N GLY A 478 -17.02 14.76 7.89
CA GLY A 478 -18.08 14.39 6.96
C GLY A 478 -19.37 15.20 7.18
N GLU A 479 -19.78 15.43 8.44
CA GLU A 479 -20.89 16.31 8.81
C GLU A 479 -20.65 17.76 8.32
N TYR A 480 -19.43 18.27 8.53
CA TYR A 480 -19.02 19.59 8.06
C TYR A 480 -19.05 19.72 6.53
N LEU A 481 -18.51 18.74 5.80
CA LEU A 481 -18.51 18.74 4.34
C LEU A 481 -19.94 18.75 3.77
N LEU A 482 -20.82 17.92 4.33
CA LEU A 482 -22.23 17.89 3.96
C LEU A 482 -22.89 19.25 4.14
N VAL A 483 -22.65 19.92 5.27
CA VAL A 483 -23.21 21.25 5.56
C VAL A 483 -22.62 22.33 4.66
N LYS A 484 -21.28 22.37 4.51
CA LYS A 484 -20.57 23.41 3.75
C LYS A 484 -20.94 23.40 2.27
N TYR A 485 -21.03 22.21 1.69
CA TYR A 485 -21.18 22.00 0.24
C TYR A 485 -22.59 21.56 -0.18
N LEU A 486 -23.59 21.83 0.67
CA LEU A 486 -24.98 21.48 0.42
C LEU A 486 -25.47 22.00 -0.95
N ASP A 487 -26.10 21.13 -1.75
CA ASP A 487 -26.77 21.44 -3.02
C ASP A 487 -25.85 22.14 -4.07
N GLY A 488 -24.56 21.78 -4.08
CA GLY A 488 -23.60 22.34 -5.04
C GLY A 488 -23.17 23.79 -4.73
N ARG A 489 -23.55 24.32 -3.58
CA ARG A 489 -23.14 25.65 -3.11
C ARG A 489 -21.96 25.51 -2.14
N ILE A 490 -21.27 26.64 -1.88
CA ILE A 490 -20.23 26.71 -0.85
C ILE A 490 -20.61 27.77 0.15
N LYS A 491 -20.92 27.37 1.40
CA LYS A 491 -21.19 28.31 2.48
C LYS A 491 -19.93 29.09 2.83
N LYS A 492 -20.09 30.41 3.02
CA LYS A 492 -19.00 31.29 3.42
C LYS A 492 -18.64 31.09 4.86
N GLU A 493 -17.35 31.20 5.16
CA GLU A 493 -16.80 31.06 6.49
C GLU A 493 -15.91 32.25 6.85
N LYS A 494 -15.96 32.62 8.11
CA LYS A 494 -15.05 33.60 8.73
C LYS A 494 -14.69 33.10 10.11
N ASP A 495 -13.39 33.08 10.44
CA ASP A 495 -12.86 32.65 11.74
C ASP A 495 -13.35 31.24 12.15
N GLY A 496 -13.44 30.29 11.20
CA GLY A 496 -13.87 28.91 11.44
C GLY A 496 -15.36 28.72 11.70
N LYS A 497 -16.20 29.74 11.41
CA LYS A 497 -17.65 29.68 11.57
C LYS A 497 -18.36 30.09 10.27
N PHE A 498 -19.47 29.43 9.97
CA PHE A 498 -20.33 29.85 8.86
C PHE A 498 -20.88 31.25 9.08
N GLU A 499 -20.74 32.11 8.07
CA GLU A 499 -21.19 33.50 8.12
C GLU A 499 -22.72 33.59 8.27
N ARG A 500 -23.17 34.59 9.04
CA ARG A 500 -24.57 34.92 9.26
C ARG A 500 -24.77 36.42 9.09
N THR A 501 -26.00 36.81 8.75
CA THR A 501 -26.43 38.23 8.81
C THR A 501 -26.44 38.70 10.27
N ALA A 502 -26.61 40.01 10.48
CA ALA A 502 -26.75 40.59 11.83
C ALA A 502 -27.91 39.98 12.63
N ASP A 503 -28.95 39.51 11.93
CA ASP A 503 -30.14 38.89 12.54
C ASP A 503 -29.97 37.35 12.75
N GLY A 504 -28.77 36.80 12.46
CA GLY A 504 -28.47 35.39 12.65
C GLY A 504 -28.84 34.45 11.50
N TYR A 505 -29.36 34.94 10.38
CA TYR A 505 -29.70 34.15 9.19
C TYR A 505 -28.43 33.80 8.37
N PRO A 506 -28.45 32.68 7.61
CA PRO A 506 -27.37 32.35 6.68
C PRO A 506 -27.19 33.45 5.61
N VAL A 507 -25.94 33.82 5.33
CA VAL A 507 -25.65 34.66 4.16
C VAL A 507 -25.73 33.83 2.86
N ALA A 508 -25.92 34.48 1.72
CA ALA A 508 -25.97 33.81 0.43
C ALA A 508 -24.65 33.06 0.17
N PRO A 509 -24.70 31.74 -0.11
CA PRO A 509 -23.53 30.94 -0.41
C PRO A 509 -22.91 31.30 -1.77
N LEU A 510 -21.68 30.87 -1.98
CA LEU A 510 -21.03 30.94 -3.29
C LEU A 510 -21.65 29.92 -4.25
N SER A 511 -21.66 30.22 -5.53
CA SER A 511 -22.12 29.35 -6.62
C SER A 511 -20.96 29.18 -7.60
N PRO A 512 -20.02 28.24 -7.37
CA PRO A 512 -18.80 28.15 -8.16
C PRO A 512 -19.03 27.64 -9.58
N GLY A 513 -20.14 26.92 -9.84
CA GLY A 513 -20.35 26.24 -11.11
C GLY A 513 -19.38 25.09 -11.32
N TYR A 514 -19.16 24.73 -12.57
CA TYR A 514 -18.23 23.71 -13.01
C TYR A 514 -16.90 24.32 -13.47
N ASN A 515 -15.90 23.52 -13.77
CA ASN A 515 -14.64 23.99 -14.34
C ASN A 515 -14.79 24.37 -15.84
N GLU A 516 -13.77 25.07 -16.37
CA GLU A 516 -13.80 25.52 -17.76
C GLU A 516 -13.84 24.36 -18.77
N ASN A 517 -13.15 23.25 -18.47
CA ASN A 517 -13.12 22.07 -19.34
C ASN A 517 -14.51 21.42 -19.46
N TYR A 518 -15.28 21.38 -18.38
CA TYR A 518 -16.67 20.91 -18.41
C TYR A 518 -17.52 21.81 -19.36
N TYR A 519 -17.47 23.12 -19.16
CA TYR A 519 -18.26 24.05 -20.00
C TYR A 519 -17.87 23.96 -21.48
N ARG A 520 -16.58 23.81 -21.79
CA ARG A 520 -16.09 23.60 -23.15
C ARG A 520 -16.67 22.33 -23.77
N ARG A 521 -16.61 21.19 -23.06
CA ARG A 521 -17.18 19.92 -23.54
C ARG A 521 -18.70 20.00 -23.74
N VAL A 522 -19.41 20.69 -22.87
CA VAL A 522 -20.86 20.91 -23.02
C VAL A 522 -21.14 21.67 -24.31
N VAL A 523 -20.39 22.76 -24.58
CA VAL A 523 -20.54 23.55 -25.81
C VAL A 523 -20.20 22.74 -27.06
N GLU A 524 -19.10 21.96 -27.02
CA GLU A 524 -18.69 21.11 -28.15
C GLU A 524 -19.70 19.98 -28.43
N SER A 525 -20.37 19.48 -27.40
CA SER A 525 -21.40 18.43 -27.50
C SER A 525 -22.78 18.97 -27.87
N ASP A 526 -23.02 20.27 -27.77
CA ASP A 526 -24.32 20.87 -28.12
C ASP A 526 -24.49 21.01 -29.65
N THR A 527 -24.90 19.92 -30.30
CA THR A 527 -25.17 19.87 -31.74
C THR A 527 -26.39 20.71 -32.15
N THR A 528 -27.23 21.13 -31.21
CA THR A 528 -28.46 21.90 -31.46
C THR A 528 -28.25 23.40 -31.33
N GLY A 529 -27.22 23.83 -30.61
CA GLY A 529 -27.01 25.24 -30.24
C GLY A 529 -28.07 25.82 -29.30
N TRP A 530 -28.86 24.94 -28.63
CA TRP A 530 -29.96 25.41 -27.76
C TRP A 530 -29.46 25.97 -26.44
N LEU A 531 -28.27 25.57 -26.00
CA LEU A 531 -27.66 26.09 -24.78
C LEU A 531 -27.14 27.52 -24.96
N LYS A 532 -26.99 27.99 -26.20
CA LYS A 532 -26.54 29.35 -26.47
C LYS A 532 -27.63 30.35 -26.13
N VAL A 533 -27.32 31.29 -25.22
CA VAL A 533 -28.25 32.38 -24.88
C VAL A 533 -28.50 33.23 -26.11
N ARG A 534 -29.77 33.39 -26.50
CA ARG A 534 -30.21 34.26 -27.58
C ARG A 534 -30.49 35.63 -26.96
N LYS A 535 -29.86 36.66 -27.50
CA LYS A 535 -30.14 38.08 -27.15
C LYS A 535 -31.29 38.60 -27.95
#